data_227dc637ab14483b6d327ddb14243c39
#
_entry.id   227dc637ab14483b6d327ddb14243c39
#
_cell.length_a   1.000
_cell.length_b   1.000
_cell.length_c   1.000
_cell.angle_alpha   90.00
_cell.angle_beta   90.00
_cell.angle_gamma   90.00
#
_symmetry.space_group_name_H-M   'P 1'
#
loop_
_entity.id
_entity.type
_entity.pdbx_description
1 polymer ?
#
loop_
_entity_poly.entity_id
_entity_poly.type
_entity_poly.pdbx_seq_one_letter_code
_entity_poly.pdbx_strand_id
1 'polypeptide(L)'
;MFRRFLCSDSVHPVKLVQDFLLDGLAEEWPVSMTTESIPFFLTAKRLQASSCGVDVSQCYWALHKDFRFGGEGSSRTQEHLPAATVSSTKEDRTKSERSEGFWSASLDQEVDLDLYVLRPSLLPRVEELPIEKKGRKNDVRTSGEADKRADSEGNDEGHQDVPGMLCGVSEVVFRNVPISLWGLPAFHELVLRGVFPSECEPMKLLGHKLESLLAPFDVSIATEGEVLHLMAQPMGILGKVLVSHQVDTDSVNVSLNLDLLALLLFSLPDWRLLWTHDQRFLKQFRPRPPPGTPCQPLSLFPEPIRFDISFWTGPTWDEKQFHAAVREASHGSVKLVKLIDTFSHPDLSQTSYCYRLTYHSHTHALSHTQALHFHKQLESLLSSRLNVTIR
;
A
#
# COMPACT_ATOMS: atom_id res chain seq x y z
N MET A 1 13.39 -6.32 8.52
CA MET A 1 12.44 -7.35 8.96
C MET A 1 11.04 -6.88 8.55
N PHE A 2 10.46 -7.48 7.54
CA PHE A 2 9.11 -7.14 7.10
C PHE A 2 8.11 -7.53 8.20
N ARG A 3 7.16 -6.65 8.48
CA ARG A 3 6.18 -6.86 9.53
C ARG A 3 5.15 -7.90 9.10
N ARG A 4 4.77 -8.76 10.03
CA ARG A 4 3.67 -9.70 9.81
C ARG A 4 2.32 -9.00 10.05
N PHE A 5 1.93 -8.07 9.19
CA PHE A 5 0.65 -7.38 9.28
C PHE A 5 -0.54 -8.33 9.10
N LEU A 6 -0.35 -9.39 8.34
CA LEU A 6 -1.38 -10.35 7.95
C LEU A 6 -1.44 -11.60 8.85
N CYS A 7 -0.74 -11.59 10.02
CA CYS A 7 -0.88 -12.68 11.00
C CYS A 7 -2.32 -12.80 11.51
N SER A 8 -2.76 -13.99 11.87
CA SER A 8 -4.10 -14.28 12.39
C SER A 8 -4.54 -13.37 13.53
N ASP A 9 -3.61 -13.04 14.43
CA ASP A 9 -3.89 -12.22 15.62
C ASP A 9 -3.71 -10.73 15.38
N SER A 10 -3.39 -10.32 14.15
CA SER A 10 -3.16 -8.92 13.82
C SER A 10 -4.45 -8.12 13.83
N VAL A 11 -4.40 -6.94 14.42
CA VAL A 11 -5.44 -5.92 14.36
C VAL A 11 -5.07 -4.78 13.41
N HIS A 12 -4.09 -5.01 12.57
CA HIS A 12 -3.64 -4.02 11.60
C HIS A 12 -4.72 -3.74 10.53
N PRO A 13 -4.93 -2.49 10.08
CA PRO A 13 -5.98 -2.17 9.09
C PRO A 13 -5.92 -3.02 7.82
N VAL A 14 -4.72 -3.35 7.32
CA VAL A 14 -4.55 -4.26 6.17
C VAL A 14 -5.15 -5.65 6.45
N LYS A 15 -4.97 -6.17 7.68
CA LYS A 15 -5.58 -7.46 8.08
C LYS A 15 -7.10 -7.35 8.20
N LEU A 16 -7.60 -6.26 8.76
CA LEU A 16 -9.06 -6.05 8.87
C LEU A 16 -9.73 -5.99 7.50
N VAL A 17 -9.07 -5.35 6.52
CA VAL A 17 -9.54 -5.35 5.13
C VAL A 17 -9.53 -6.75 4.53
N GLN A 18 -8.43 -7.49 4.72
CA GLN A 18 -8.36 -8.88 4.27
C GLN A 18 -9.49 -9.72 4.86
N ASP A 19 -9.70 -9.66 6.18
CA ASP A 19 -10.77 -10.41 6.85
C ASP A 19 -12.14 -10.03 6.28
N PHE A 20 -12.42 -8.75 6.16
CA PHE A 20 -13.68 -8.25 5.59
C PHE A 20 -13.96 -8.78 4.18
N LEU A 21 -12.94 -8.79 3.31
CA LEU A 21 -13.09 -9.29 1.94
C LEU A 21 -13.29 -10.81 1.92
N LEU A 22 -12.52 -11.54 2.73
CA LEU A 22 -12.62 -13.00 2.78
C LEU A 22 -13.94 -13.46 3.39
N ASP A 23 -14.40 -12.82 4.46
CA ASP A 23 -15.69 -13.10 5.10
C ASP A 23 -16.84 -12.82 4.12
N GLY A 24 -16.81 -11.69 3.40
CA GLY A 24 -17.83 -11.37 2.41
C GLY A 24 -17.84 -12.31 1.21
N LEU A 25 -16.69 -12.78 0.74
CA LEU A 25 -16.62 -13.78 -0.33
C LEU A 25 -17.02 -15.18 0.16
N ALA A 26 -16.74 -15.50 1.43
CA ALA A 26 -17.06 -16.78 2.04
C ALA A 26 -18.58 -17.01 2.21
N GLU A 27 -19.40 -15.96 2.08
CA GLU A 27 -20.85 -16.08 2.03
C GLU A 27 -21.35 -16.87 0.80
N GLU A 28 -20.60 -16.80 -0.31
CA GLU A 28 -21.01 -17.41 -1.58
C GLU A 28 -20.11 -18.58 -2.01
N TRP A 29 -18.81 -18.52 -1.70
CA TRP A 29 -17.83 -19.52 -2.12
C TRP A 29 -16.97 -20.00 -0.96
N PRO A 30 -16.63 -21.28 -0.88
CA PRO A 30 -15.59 -21.75 0.05
C PRO A 30 -14.27 -21.03 -0.23
N VAL A 31 -13.66 -20.43 0.78
CA VAL A 31 -12.37 -19.74 0.65
C VAL A 31 -11.31 -20.47 1.46
N SER A 32 -10.17 -20.77 0.83
CA SER A 32 -9.01 -21.39 1.47
C SER A 32 -7.78 -20.50 1.28
N MET A 33 -7.12 -20.10 2.37
CA MET A 33 -5.90 -19.33 2.33
C MET A 33 -4.68 -20.19 2.63
N THR A 34 -3.65 -20.08 1.80
CA THR A 34 -2.38 -20.74 2.10
C THR A 34 -1.62 -20.03 3.21
N THR A 35 -1.00 -20.81 4.08
CA THR A 35 -0.12 -20.34 5.15
C THR A 35 1.37 -20.53 4.81
N GLU A 36 1.67 -21.02 3.61
CA GLU A 36 3.04 -21.24 3.19
C GLU A 36 3.82 -19.93 3.07
N SER A 37 5.08 -19.96 3.44
CA SER A 37 5.99 -18.84 3.23
C SER A 37 6.36 -18.72 1.75
N ILE A 38 6.11 -17.55 1.18
CA ILE A 38 6.38 -17.28 -0.23
C ILE A 38 7.73 -16.55 -0.36
N PRO A 39 8.66 -17.05 -1.21
CA PRO A 39 9.93 -16.38 -1.44
C PRO A 39 9.74 -14.93 -1.95
N PHE A 40 10.62 -14.03 -1.50
CA PHE A 40 10.62 -12.64 -1.98
C PHE A 40 11.10 -12.52 -3.43
N PHE A 41 11.92 -13.47 -3.90
CA PHE A 41 12.48 -13.46 -5.23
C PHE A 41 11.84 -14.53 -6.11
N LEU A 42 11.61 -14.16 -7.35
CA LEU A 42 11.19 -15.03 -8.46
C LEU A 42 12.29 -15.02 -9.51
N THR A 43 12.40 -16.09 -10.30
CA THR A 43 13.22 -16.07 -11.52
C THR A 43 12.51 -15.26 -12.61
N ALA A 44 13.27 -14.62 -13.49
CA ALA A 44 12.74 -13.91 -14.64
C ALA A 44 11.82 -14.81 -15.50
N LYS A 45 12.25 -16.07 -15.74
CA LYS A 45 11.49 -17.08 -16.49
C LYS A 45 10.11 -17.35 -15.87
N ARG A 46 10.05 -17.43 -14.54
CA ARG A 46 8.79 -17.68 -13.82
C ARG A 46 7.85 -16.49 -13.92
N LEU A 47 8.38 -15.25 -13.82
CA LEU A 47 7.58 -14.04 -14.00
C LEU A 47 7.01 -13.97 -15.42
N GLN A 48 7.82 -14.25 -16.43
CA GLN A 48 7.42 -14.21 -17.84
C GLN A 48 6.37 -15.28 -18.19
N ALA A 49 6.43 -16.44 -17.55
CA ALA A 49 5.45 -17.53 -17.76
C ALA A 49 4.10 -17.26 -17.11
N SER A 50 4.01 -16.27 -16.21
CA SER A 50 2.78 -15.96 -15.49
C SER A 50 1.91 -14.92 -16.20
N SER A 51 0.62 -14.98 -15.94
CA SER A 51 -0.37 -14.02 -16.47
C SER A 51 -0.47 -12.71 -15.66
N CYS A 52 0.54 -12.38 -14.82
CA CYS A 52 0.43 -11.28 -13.87
C CYS A 52 0.32 -9.89 -14.53
N GLY A 53 0.72 -9.73 -15.79
CA GLY A 53 0.60 -8.48 -16.54
C GLY A 53 1.32 -7.27 -15.91
N VAL A 54 2.39 -7.53 -15.13
CA VAL A 54 3.21 -6.46 -14.56
C VAL A 54 4.28 -6.06 -15.58
N ASP A 55 4.37 -4.76 -15.84
CA ASP A 55 5.40 -4.21 -16.73
C ASP A 55 6.81 -4.47 -16.16
N VAL A 56 7.71 -4.89 -17.03
CA VAL A 56 9.13 -5.16 -16.72
C VAL A 56 9.82 -3.94 -16.10
N SER A 57 9.45 -2.73 -16.55
CA SER A 57 9.95 -1.46 -16.00
C SER A 57 9.56 -1.21 -14.55
N GLN A 58 8.47 -1.84 -14.09
CA GLN A 58 7.99 -1.77 -12.71
C GLN A 58 8.61 -2.84 -11.80
N CYS A 59 9.57 -3.60 -12.27
CA CYS A 59 10.21 -4.65 -11.52
C CYS A 59 11.55 -4.19 -10.91
N TYR A 60 11.85 -4.69 -9.70
CA TYR A 60 13.18 -4.56 -9.09
C TYR A 60 14.00 -5.81 -9.41
N TRP A 61 14.96 -5.66 -10.30
CA TRP A 61 15.80 -6.74 -10.78
C TRP A 61 17.03 -6.95 -9.90
N ALA A 62 17.45 -8.20 -9.74
CA ALA A 62 18.66 -8.60 -9.03
C ALA A 62 19.44 -9.64 -9.85
N LEU A 63 20.73 -9.45 -9.97
CA LEU A 63 21.65 -10.41 -10.59
C LEU A 63 22.21 -11.34 -9.49
N HIS A 64 22.41 -12.61 -9.85
CA HIS A 64 23.17 -13.51 -8.98
C HIS A 64 24.61 -13.00 -8.81
N LYS A 65 25.22 -13.19 -7.63
CA LYS A 65 26.57 -12.68 -7.31
C LYS A 65 27.67 -13.17 -8.24
N ASP A 66 27.50 -14.36 -8.83
CA ASP A 66 28.46 -14.98 -9.71
C ASP A 66 28.31 -14.58 -11.19
N PHE A 67 27.34 -13.69 -11.49
CA PHE A 67 27.14 -13.22 -12.86
C PHE A 67 28.29 -12.28 -13.26
N ARG A 68 29.21 -12.78 -14.10
CA ARG A 68 30.25 -11.99 -14.77
C ARG A 68 29.74 -11.66 -16.16
N PHE A 69 29.61 -10.37 -16.49
CA PHE A 69 29.41 -9.96 -17.87
C PHE A 69 30.58 -10.50 -18.70
N GLY A 70 30.31 -11.48 -19.55
CA GLY A 70 31.25 -11.99 -20.53
C GLY A 70 31.49 -10.94 -21.62
N GLY A 71 32.46 -10.09 -21.42
CA GLY A 71 33.01 -9.16 -22.39
C GLY A 71 34.53 -9.29 -22.37
N GLU A 72 35.09 -9.88 -23.38
CA GLU A 72 36.55 -9.90 -23.58
C GLU A 72 37.10 -8.47 -23.73
N GLY A 73 38.12 -8.18 -22.95
CA GLY A 73 39.09 -7.13 -23.25
C GLY A 73 38.88 -5.79 -22.56
N SER A 74 39.50 -5.63 -21.44
CA SER A 74 40.34 -4.50 -21.05
C SER A 74 40.31 -4.26 -19.56
N SER A 75 41.47 -4.44 -18.97
CA SER A 75 41.79 -4.02 -17.60
C SER A 75 41.55 -2.52 -17.44
N ARG A 76 40.70 -2.11 -16.48
CA ARG A 76 40.93 -0.99 -15.57
C ARG A 76 39.73 -0.67 -14.67
N THR A 77 40.11 -0.53 -13.39
CA THR A 77 39.45 0.28 -12.34
C THR A 77 38.04 -0.11 -11.86
N GLN A 78 38.06 -0.57 -10.61
CA GLN A 78 36.91 -0.48 -9.68
C GLN A 78 36.30 0.93 -9.73
N GLU A 79 35.08 1.04 -10.24
CA GLU A 79 34.28 2.22 -10.02
C GLU A 79 32.94 1.79 -9.40
N HIS A 80 32.66 2.46 -8.32
CA HIS A 80 31.50 2.36 -7.46
C HIS A 80 30.18 2.34 -8.25
N LEU A 81 29.26 1.44 -7.86
CA LEU A 81 27.83 1.59 -8.17
C LEU A 81 27.36 2.96 -7.66
N PRO A 82 26.73 3.78 -8.50
CA PRO A 82 26.18 5.03 -8.02
C PRO A 82 24.98 4.77 -7.11
N ALA A 83 25.09 5.23 -5.87
CA ALA A 83 23.97 5.44 -4.99
C ALA A 83 22.95 6.34 -5.70
N ALA A 84 21.67 6.01 -5.58
CA ALA A 84 20.58 6.80 -6.09
C ALA A 84 20.60 8.20 -5.47
N THR A 85 21.17 9.16 -6.20
CA THR A 85 21.10 10.57 -5.84
C THR A 85 19.91 11.18 -6.53
N VAL A 86 18.89 11.53 -5.77
CA VAL A 86 17.75 12.33 -6.22
C VAL A 86 18.26 13.74 -6.48
N SER A 87 18.44 14.11 -7.74
CA SER A 87 18.54 15.50 -8.15
C SER A 87 17.47 15.80 -9.19
N SER A 88 16.55 16.68 -8.80
CA SER A 88 15.59 17.31 -9.68
C SER A 88 16.31 18.30 -10.61
N THR A 89 16.42 17.99 -11.88
CA THR A 89 16.50 18.99 -12.96
C THR A 89 16.07 18.37 -14.28
N LYS A 90 15.37 19.18 -15.05
CA LYS A 90 14.84 18.90 -16.39
C LYS A 90 15.96 18.44 -17.33
N GLU A 91 15.54 17.60 -18.30
CA GLU A 91 16.29 17.11 -19.46
C GLU A 91 17.02 15.77 -19.25
N ASP A 92 16.35 14.68 -19.63
CA ASP A 92 16.92 13.69 -20.53
C ASP A 92 15.88 12.63 -20.96
N ARG A 93 15.19 12.91 -22.07
CA ARG A 93 14.31 11.94 -22.76
C ARG A 93 15.09 10.81 -23.46
N THR A 94 16.41 10.85 -23.45
CA THR A 94 17.27 9.92 -24.23
C THR A 94 17.83 8.74 -23.41
N LYS A 95 17.64 8.68 -22.09
CA LYS A 95 18.14 7.57 -21.25
C LYS A 95 17.12 6.44 -21.03
N SER A 96 15.83 6.72 -21.24
CA SER A 96 14.78 5.71 -21.11
C SER A 96 14.87 4.65 -22.23
N GLU A 97 15.09 5.07 -23.45
CA GLU A 97 15.15 4.15 -24.62
C GLU A 97 16.35 3.18 -24.57
N ARG A 98 17.46 3.52 -23.88
CA ARG A 98 18.62 2.62 -23.73
C ARG A 98 18.43 1.50 -22.73
N SER A 99 17.58 1.70 -21.70
CA SER A 99 17.28 0.65 -20.72
C SER A 99 16.27 -0.35 -21.26
N GLU A 100 15.27 0.11 -21.99
CA GLU A 100 14.25 -0.74 -22.59
C GLU A 100 14.83 -1.66 -23.67
N GLY A 101 15.75 -1.15 -24.50
CA GLY A 101 16.43 -1.96 -25.52
C GLY A 101 17.34 -3.06 -24.94
N PHE A 102 17.95 -2.84 -23.79
CA PHE A 102 18.80 -3.83 -23.13
C PHE A 102 18.00 -5.00 -22.56
N TRP A 103 16.88 -4.72 -21.92
CA TRP A 103 16.05 -5.75 -21.28
C TRP A 103 15.23 -6.55 -22.33
N SER A 104 14.75 -5.90 -23.38
CA SER A 104 14.07 -6.57 -24.50
C SER A 104 15.00 -7.54 -25.25
N ALA A 105 16.22 -7.12 -25.54
CA ALA A 105 17.20 -7.97 -26.22
C ALA A 105 17.69 -9.16 -25.36
N SER A 106 17.66 -9.03 -24.03
CA SER A 106 18.11 -10.12 -23.12
C SER A 106 17.05 -11.19 -22.87
N LEU A 107 15.77 -10.85 -23.09
CA LEU A 107 14.66 -11.81 -22.91
C LEU A 107 14.46 -12.70 -24.14
N ASP A 108 14.86 -12.23 -25.35
CA ASP A 108 14.69 -12.97 -26.60
C ASP A 108 15.86 -13.95 -26.92
N GLN A 109 16.98 -13.87 -26.19
CA GLN A 109 18.06 -14.84 -26.29
C GLN A 109 17.93 -15.86 -25.18
N GLU A 110 18.03 -17.16 -25.51
CA GLU A 110 18.13 -18.32 -24.60
C GLU A 110 19.40 -18.25 -23.71
N VAL A 111 19.60 -17.15 -23.03
CA VAL A 111 20.61 -17.03 -21.99
C VAL A 111 19.93 -17.50 -20.71
N ASP A 112 20.36 -18.64 -20.21
CA ASP A 112 20.00 -19.19 -18.90
C ASP A 112 20.54 -18.23 -17.82
N LEU A 113 19.94 -17.04 -17.76
CA LEU A 113 20.32 -15.98 -16.86
C LEU A 113 19.69 -16.30 -15.49
N ASP A 114 20.52 -16.53 -14.49
CA ASP A 114 20.14 -16.48 -13.06
C ASP A 114 19.70 -15.06 -12.68
N LEU A 115 18.74 -14.53 -13.44
CA LEU A 115 18.15 -13.23 -13.23
C LEU A 115 16.94 -13.37 -12.31
N TYR A 116 17.00 -12.69 -11.19
CA TYR A 116 15.94 -12.68 -10.19
C TYR A 116 15.25 -11.34 -10.17
N VAL A 117 13.99 -11.35 -9.76
CA VAL A 117 13.17 -10.17 -9.55
C VAL A 117 12.54 -10.24 -8.16
N LEU A 118 12.50 -9.11 -7.44
CA LEU A 118 11.62 -9.01 -6.28
C LEU A 118 10.18 -9.19 -6.75
N ARG A 119 9.45 -10.11 -6.13
CA ARG A 119 8.10 -10.48 -6.56
C ARG A 119 7.19 -9.25 -6.75
N PRO A 120 6.77 -8.91 -7.97
CA PRO A 120 5.92 -7.76 -8.23
C PRO A 120 4.43 -8.09 -8.08
N SER A 121 4.08 -9.38 -8.01
CA SER A 121 2.75 -9.91 -7.78
C SER A 121 2.83 -11.32 -7.17
N LEU A 122 1.78 -11.75 -6.50
CA LEU A 122 1.62 -13.10 -5.96
C LEU A 122 1.00 -14.07 -6.98
N LEU A 123 0.48 -13.57 -8.09
CA LEU A 123 -0.19 -14.38 -9.10
C LEU A 123 0.65 -15.56 -9.61
N PRO A 124 1.97 -15.39 -9.93
CA PRO A 124 2.81 -16.51 -10.34
C PRO A 124 2.86 -17.67 -9.35
N ARG A 125 2.63 -17.37 -8.07
CA ARG A 125 2.59 -18.41 -7.03
C ARG A 125 1.23 -19.09 -6.94
N VAL A 126 0.15 -18.33 -7.08
CA VAL A 126 -1.21 -18.87 -7.00
C VAL A 126 -1.51 -19.79 -8.18
N GLU A 127 -0.97 -19.49 -9.35
CA GLU A 127 -1.09 -20.33 -10.55
C GLU A 127 -0.46 -21.71 -10.39
N GLU A 128 0.51 -21.85 -9.47
CA GLU A 128 1.20 -23.12 -9.18
C GLU A 128 0.60 -23.90 -8.00
N LEU A 129 -0.30 -23.27 -7.22
CA LEU A 129 -0.90 -23.96 -6.08
C LEU A 129 -1.90 -25.00 -6.59
N PRO A 130 -1.74 -26.28 -6.17
CA PRO A 130 -2.78 -27.26 -6.43
C PRO A 130 -4.04 -26.86 -5.68
N ILE A 131 -5.16 -26.86 -6.36
CA ILE A 131 -6.48 -26.67 -5.73
C ILE A 131 -6.86 -27.98 -5.07
N GLU A 132 -6.39 -28.20 -3.83
CA GLU A 132 -6.60 -29.48 -3.13
C GLU A 132 -8.05 -29.67 -2.68
N LYS A 133 -8.59 -30.85 -2.97
CA LYS A 133 -9.78 -31.37 -2.30
C LYS A 133 -9.43 -31.70 -0.84
N LYS A 134 -9.88 -30.91 0.13
CA LYS A 134 -9.98 -31.40 1.51
C LYS A 134 -11.09 -32.45 1.58
N GLY A 135 -10.72 -33.70 1.35
CA GLY A 135 -11.59 -34.84 1.62
C GLY A 135 -12.00 -34.79 3.09
N ARG A 136 -13.31 -34.76 3.34
CA ARG A 136 -13.90 -35.01 4.65
C ARG A 136 -13.37 -36.38 5.16
N LYS A 137 -12.41 -36.39 6.05
CA LYS A 137 -12.14 -37.52 6.90
C LYS A 137 -13.31 -37.64 7.89
N ASN A 138 -14.31 -38.41 7.53
CA ASN A 138 -15.24 -38.97 8.51
C ASN A 138 -14.47 -40.04 9.31
N ASP A 139 -14.06 -39.71 10.52
CA ASP A 139 -13.68 -40.69 11.53
C ASP A 139 -14.95 -41.46 11.92
N VAL A 140 -15.18 -42.58 11.26
CA VAL A 140 -15.98 -43.65 11.82
C VAL A 140 -15.09 -44.86 11.97
N ARG A 141 -14.57 -45.05 13.20
CA ARG A 141 -14.00 -46.31 13.64
C ARG A 141 -15.12 -47.33 13.73
N THR A 142 -15.08 -48.35 12.86
CA THR A 142 -15.67 -49.65 13.15
C THR A 142 -14.71 -50.72 12.69
N SER A 143 -14.37 -51.53 13.65
CA SER A 143 -13.59 -52.76 13.59
C SER A 143 -14.21 -53.82 12.68
N GLY A 144 -13.37 -54.56 11.96
CA GLY A 144 -13.82 -55.82 11.31
C GLY A 144 -12.89 -56.30 10.19
N GLU A 145 -12.31 -57.42 10.45
CA GLU A 145 -11.31 -58.22 9.71
C GLU A 145 -11.58 -58.57 8.24
N ALA A 146 -10.46 -58.91 7.61
CA ALA A 146 -10.19 -59.96 6.62
C ALA A 146 -10.15 -59.64 5.12
N ASP A 147 -8.91 -59.68 4.66
CA ASP A 147 -8.41 -60.50 3.51
C ASP A 147 -9.07 -60.41 2.12
N LYS A 148 -8.32 -59.88 1.12
CA LYS A 148 -7.92 -60.59 -0.10
C LYS A 148 -7.32 -59.62 -1.15
N ARG A 149 -6.26 -60.13 -1.73
CA ARG A 149 -5.50 -59.65 -2.89
C ARG A 149 -6.41 -59.29 -4.08
N ALA A 150 -6.11 -58.21 -4.76
CA ALA A 150 -6.25 -58.09 -6.20
C ALA A 150 -5.38 -56.89 -6.70
N ASP A 151 -4.61 -57.15 -7.71
CA ASP A 151 -3.85 -56.23 -8.54
C ASP A 151 -4.79 -55.17 -9.09
N SER A 152 -4.37 -53.90 -9.05
CA SER A 152 -5.03 -52.88 -9.85
C SER A 152 -4.04 -51.87 -10.35
N GLU A 153 -3.98 -51.79 -11.62
CA GLU A 153 -3.40 -50.86 -12.52
C GLU A 153 -3.48 -49.41 -11.98
N GLY A 154 -2.36 -48.66 -12.17
CA GLY A 154 -2.29 -47.26 -11.82
C GLY A 154 -3.28 -46.44 -12.62
N ASN A 155 -4.32 -46.00 -11.99
CA ASN A 155 -5.11 -44.88 -12.46
C ASN A 155 -4.43 -43.58 -11.98
N ASP A 156 -3.89 -42.87 -12.92
CA ASP A 156 -3.53 -41.48 -12.84
C ASP A 156 -4.84 -40.70 -12.61
N GLU A 157 -5.25 -40.60 -11.32
CA GLU A 157 -6.43 -39.82 -10.96
C GLU A 157 -6.03 -38.33 -11.09
N GLY A 158 -6.32 -37.79 -12.27
CA GLY A 158 -6.22 -36.38 -12.54
C GLY A 158 -6.87 -35.59 -11.40
N HIS A 159 -6.10 -34.69 -10.81
CA HIS A 159 -6.58 -33.75 -9.82
C HIS A 159 -7.74 -32.95 -10.42
N GLN A 160 -8.96 -33.29 -10.07
CA GLN A 160 -10.13 -32.51 -10.41
C GLN A 160 -10.30 -31.37 -9.42
N ASP A 161 -10.16 -30.16 -9.91
CA ASP A 161 -10.45 -28.92 -9.16
C ASP A 161 -11.89 -28.96 -8.63
N VAL A 162 -12.12 -28.47 -7.42
CA VAL A 162 -13.48 -28.33 -6.87
C VAL A 162 -14.09 -27.05 -7.45
N PRO A 163 -15.11 -27.17 -8.32
CA PRO A 163 -15.69 -25.96 -8.92
C PRO A 163 -16.25 -25.02 -7.86
N GLY A 164 -15.93 -23.72 -8.02
CA GLY A 164 -16.43 -22.66 -7.15
C GLY A 164 -15.68 -22.45 -5.84
N MET A 165 -14.56 -23.14 -5.60
CA MET A 165 -13.69 -22.88 -4.43
C MET A 165 -12.65 -21.81 -4.78
N LEU A 166 -12.47 -20.84 -3.88
CA LEU A 166 -11.43 -19.80 -3.97
C LEU A 166 -10.21 -20.18 -3.15
N CYS A 167 -9.07 -20.33 -3.80
CA CYS A 167 -7.77 -20.51 -3.15
C CYS A 167 -6.98 -19.22 -3.19
N GLY A 168 -6.45 -18.79 -2.04
CA GLY A 168 -5.85 -17.48 -1.93
C GLY A 168 -4.51 -17.44 -1.22
N VAL A 169 -3.81 -16.35 -1.47
CA VAL A 169 -2.57 -15.99 -0.82
C VAL A 169 -2.52 -14.48 -0.62
N SER A 170 -1.95 -14.05 0.49
CA SER A 170 -1.71 -12.63 0.75
C SER A 170 -0.35 -12.42 1.36
N GLU A 171 0.42 -11.49 0.78
CA GLU A 171 1.77 -11.15 1.22
C GLU A 171 2.19 -9.80 0.63
N VAL A 172 3.36 -9.29 1.07
CA VAL A 172 3.93 -8.06 0.52
C VAL A 172 4.50 -8.30 -0.88
N VAL A 173 4.27 -7.37 -1.78
CA VAL A 173 4.84 -7.33 -3.15
C VAL A 173 5.57 -6.02 -3.38
N PHE A 174 6.39 -5.96 -4.44
CA PHE A 174 7.29 -4.84 -4.68
C PHE A 174 7.20 -4.37 -6.12
N ARG A 175 6.90 -3.09 -6.33
CA ARG A 175 6.85 -2.47 -7.67
C ARG A 175 7.66 -1.20 -7.71
N ASN A 176 8.47 -1.05 -8.74
CA ASN A 176 9.24 0.16 -8.99
C ASN A 176 8.31 1.23 -9.60
N VAL A 177 7.57 1.88 -8.74
CA VAL A 177 6.64 2.97 -9.12
C VAL A 177 7.05 4.25 -8.40
N PRO A 178 6.77 5.43 -9.00
CA PRO A 178 7.00 6.71 -8.33
C PRO A 178 6.24 6.79 -7.02
N ILE A 179 6.92 7.21 -5.96
CA ILE A 179 6.29 7.39 -4.65
C ILE A 179 5.35 8.59 -4.71
N SER A 180 4.09 8.36 -4.39
CA SER A 180 3.05 9.38 -4.34
C SER A 180 2.13 9.13 -3.13
N LEU A 181 1.04 9.86 -2.99
CA LEU A 181 0.02 9.57 -1.98
C LEU A 181 -0.62 8.18 -2.17
N TRP A 182 -0.64 7.69 -3.41
CA TRP A 182 -1.28 6.44 -3.82
C TRP A 182 -0.32 5.46 -4.50
N GLY A 183 0.89 5.89 -4.81
CA GLY A 183 1.94 5.07 -5.39
C GLY A 183 2.82 4.43 -4.31
N LEU A 184 2.69 3.12 -4.14
CA LEU A 184 3.36 2.35 -3.10
C LEU A 184 4.42 1.42 -3.72
N PRO A 185 5.71 1.62 -3.41
CA PRO A 185 6.77 0.73 -3.90
C PRO A 185 6.72 -0.67 -3.26
N ALA A 186 6.11 -0.79 -2.09
CA ALA A 186 5.88 -2.05 -1.40
C ALA A 186 4.48 -2.01 -0.78
N PHE A 187 3.64 -2.99 -1.07
CA PHE A 187 2.28 -3.07 -0.56
C PHE A 187 1.85 -4.53 -0.39
N HIS A 188 0.76 -4.77 0.34
CA HIS A 188 0.19 -6.10 0.51
C HIS A 188 -0.82 -6.38 -0.60
N GLU A 189 -0.60 -7.47 -1.30
CA GLU A 189 -1.50 -7.98 -2.31
C GLU A 189 -2.25 -9.18 -1.75
N LEU A 190 -3.56 -9.27 -2.02
CA LEU A 190 -4.38 -10.47 -1.88
C LEU A 190 -4.66 -10.99 -3.29
N VAL A 191 -4.27 -12.23 -3.55
CA VAL A 191 -4.62 -12.92 -4.79
C VAL A 191 -5.49 -14.13 -4.45
N LEU A 192 -6.63 -14.22 -5.14
CA LEU A 192 -7.54 -15.35 -5.05
C LEU A 192 -7.67 -15.97 -6.43
N ARG A 193 -7.70 -17.29 -6.50
CA ARG A 193 -7.93 -18.06 -7.71
C ARG A 193 -9.08 -19.03 -7.51
N GLY A 194 -9.98 -19.09 -8.48
CA GLY A 194 -11.05 -20.08 -8.53
C GLY A 194 -11.20 -20.63 -9.93
N VAL A 195 -11.75 -21.85 -10.02
CA VAL A 195 -12.14 -22.49 -11.27
C VAL A 195 -13.65 -22.71 -11.26
N PHE A 196 -14.31 -22.27 -12.31
CA PHE A 196 -15.77 -22.28 -12.43
C PHE A 196 -16.18 -22.87 -13.78
N PRO A 197 -17.37 -23.42 -13.90
CA PRO A 197 -17.94 -23.77 -15.20
C PRO A 197 -18.05 -22.50 -16.08
N SER A 198 -17.70 -22.60 -17.35
CA SER A 198 -17.71 -21.43 -18.27
C SER A 198 -19.09 -20.77 -18.41
N GLU A 199 -20.16 -21.56 -18.18
CA GLU A 199 -21.55 -21.08 -18.22
C GLU A 199 -21.89 -20.08 -17.12
N CYS A 200 -21.09 -20.02 -16.03
CA CYS A 200 -21.37 -19.20 -14.86
C CYS A 200 -20.92 -17.74 -15.01
N GLU A 201 -20.23 -17.35 -16.07
CA GLU A 201 -19.64 -16.01 -16.25
C GLU A 201 -18.88 -15.52 -14.97
N PRO A 202 -17.90 -16.26 -14.48
CA PRO A 202 -17.37 -16.09 -13.13
C PRO A 202 -16.70 -14.71 -12.91
N MET A 203 -16.20 -14.06 -13.98
CA MET A 203 -15.69 -12.69 -13.89
C MET A 203 -16.78 -11.71 -13.46
N LYS A 204 -17.98 -11.84 -14.02
CA LYS A 204 -19.12 -10.98 -13.64
C LYS A 204 -19.59 -11.29 -12.23
N LEU A 205 -19.70 -12.57 -11.86
CA LEU A 205 -20.13 -12.96 -10.51
C LEU A 205 -19.20 -12.41 -9.44
N LEU A 206 -17.89 -12.65 -9.55
CA LEU A 206 -16.91 -12.15 -8.59
C LEU A 206 -16.82 -10.62 -8.63
N GLY A 207 -16.89 -10.02 -9.81
CA GLY A 207 -16.93 -8.58 -9.98
C GLY A 207 -18.10 -7.93 -9.24
N HIS A 208 -19.31 -8.40 -9.45
CA HIS A 208 -20.51 -7.89 -8.78
C HIS A 208 -20.48 -8.10 -7.26
N LYS A 209 -19.96 -9.24 -6.79
CA LYS A 209 -19.80 -9.46 -5.35
C LYS A 209 -18.82 -8.47 -4.73
N LEU A 210 -17.67 -8.27 -5.36
CA LEU A 210 -16.68 -7.28 -4.90
C LEU A 210 -17.24 -5.86 -4.97
N GLU A 211 -17.95 -5.51 -6.05
CA GLU A 211 -18.65 -4.22 -6.15
C GLU A 211 -19.66 -4.03 -5.03
N SER A 212 -20.49 -5.02 -4.78
CA SER A 212 -21.48 -4.99 -3.69
C SER A 212 -20.84 -4.80 -2.32
N LEU A 213 -19.73 -5.51 -2.04
CA LEU A 213 -18.99 -5.40 -0.78
C LEU A 213 -18.35 -4.01 -0.62
N LEU A 214 -17.90 -3.41 -1.72
CA LEU A 214 -17.18 -2.15 -1.72
C LEU A 214 -18.04 -0.93 -2.11
N ALA A 215 -19.32 -1.13 -2.46
CA ALA A 215 -20.26 -0.07 -2.83
C ALA A 215 -20.34 1.09 -1.82
N PRO A 216 -20.30 0.85 -0.49
CA PRO A 216 -20.33 1.94 0.49
C PRO A 216 -19.13 2.88 0.42
N PHE A 217 -18.08 2.54 -0.35
CA PHE A 217 -16.80 3.26 -0.42
C PHE A 217 -16.54 3.89 -1.79
N ASP A 218 -17.56 4.12 -2.58
CA ASP A 218 -17.47 4.73 -3.92
C ASP A 218 -16.50 4.00 -4.86
N VAL A 219 -16.44 2.67 -4.77
CA VAL A 219 -15.70 1.80 -5.70
C VAL A 219 -16.56 1.53 -6.92
N SER A 220 -15.99 1.77 -8.08
CA SER A 220 -16.62 1.50 -9.38
C SER A 220 -15.89 0.39 -10.12
N ILE A 221 -16.61 -0.28 -11.02
CA ILE A 221 -16.05 -1.29 -11.92
C ILE A 221 -15.91 -0.71 -13.33
N ALA A 222 -14.76 -1.00 -13.94
CA ALA A 222 -14.51 -0.76 -15.36
C ALA A 222 -14.02 -2.05 -16.00
N THR A 223 -14.64 -2.46 -17.11
CA THR A 223 -14.25 -3.67 -17.85
C THR A 223 -13.46 -3.27 -19.09
N GLU A 224 -12.28 -3.85 -19.25
CA GLU A 224 -11.41 -3.68 -20.41
C GLU A 224 -11.01 -5.07 -20.95
N GLY A 225 -11.71 -5.53 -22.00
CA GLY A 225 -11.52 -6.87 -22.55
C GLY A 225 -11.83 -7.98 -21.52
N GLU A 226 -10.84 -8.82 -21.24
CA GLU A 226 -10.93 -9.92 -20.26
C GLU A 226 -10.51 -9.53 -18.85
N VAL A 227 -10.35 -8.23 -18.60
CA VAL A 227 -9.94 -7.68 -17.30
C VAL A 227 -11.02 -6.75 -16.77
N LEU A 228 -11.41 -7.00 -15.53
CA LEU A 228 -12.27 -6.10 -14.78
C LEU A 228 -11.43 -5.37 -13.74
N HIS A 229 -11.49 -4.05 -13.75
CA HIS A 229 -10.79 -3.18 -12.82
C HIS A 229 -11.73 -2.66 -11.73
N LEU A 230 -11.34 -2.80 -10.48
CA LEU A 230 -11.97 -2.11 -9.35
C LEU A 230 -11.23 -0.78 -9.15
N MET A 231 -11.97 0.31 -9.15
CA MET A 231 -11.40 1.67 -9.16
C MET A 231 -12.07 2.56 -8.12
N ALA A 232 -11.29 3.45 -7.50
CA ALA A 232 -11.80 4.55 -6.68
C ALA A 232 -11.00 5.83 -6.94
N GLN A 233 -11.70 6.97 -6.99
CA GLN A 233 -11.04 8.27 -7.12
C GLN A 233 -10.61 8.78 -5.74
N PRO A 234 -9.44 9.43 -5.62
CA PRO A 234 -8.39 9.66 -6.62
C PRO A 234 -7.32 8.56 -6.69
N MET A 235 -7.53 7.40 -6.07
CA MET A 235 -6.51 6.35 -5.89
C MET A 235 -6.22 5.56 -7.15
N GLY A 236 -7.15 5.52 -8.10
CA GLY A 236 -7.07 4.74 -9.32
C GLY A 236 -7.45 3.27 -9.10
N ILE A 237 -6.68 2.34 -9.66
CA ILE A 237 -6.98 0.90 -9.63
C ILE A 237 -6.64 0.31 -8.25
N LEU A 238 -7.66 -0.21 -7.57
CA LEU A 238 -7.55 -0.92 -6.28
C LEU A 238 -7.34 -2.42 -6.46
N GLY A 239 -7.80 -2.96 -7.57
CA GLY A 239 -7.70 -4.38 -7.87
C GLY A 239 -8.18 -4.70 -9.26
N LYS A 240 -7.97 -5.96 -9.65
CA LYS A 240 -8.38 -6.49 -10.94
C LYS A 240 -8.87 -7.92 -10.82
N VAL A 241 -9.81 -8.28 -11.68
CA VAL A 241 -10.28 -9.64 -11.91
C VAL A 241 -9.92 -10.02 -13.34
N LEU A 242 -9.18 -11.11 -13.51
CA LEU A 242 -8.78 -11.65 -14.80
C LEU A 242 -9.43 -13.01 -14.99
N VAL A 243 -9.85 -13.29 -16.20
CA VAL A 243 -10.36 -14.61 -16.57
C VAL A 243 -9.44 -15.24 -17.63
N SER A 244 -9.26 -16.55 -17.51
CA SER A 244 -8.58 -17.37 -18.51
C SER A 244 -9.51 -18.50 -18.90
N HIS A 245 -9.95 -18.50 -20.15
CA HIS A 245 -10.90 -19.49 -20.68
C HIS A 245 -10.22 -20.81 -21.01
N GLN A 246 -10.83 -21.91 -20.58
CA GLN A 246 -10.49 -23.28 -20.95
C GLN A 246 -11.73 -23.93 -21.62
N VAL A 247 -11.60 -25.16 -22.11
CA VAL A 247 -12.67 -25.78 -22.94
C VAL A 247 -14.01 -25.85 -22.23
N ASP A 248 -14.03 -26.25 -20.94
CA ASP A 248 -15.27 -26.43 -20.17
C ASP A 248 -15.29 -25.60 -18.88
N THR A 249 -14.19 -24.92 -18.55
CA THR A 249 -14.04 -24.19 -17.29
C THR A 249 -13.30 -22.89 -17.50
N ASP A 250 -13.61 -21.91 -16.67
CA ASP A 250 -12.92 -20.64 -16.60
C ASP A 250 -12.13 -20.53 -15.32
N SER A 251 -10.85 -20.22 -15.43
CA SER A 251 -10.00 -19.88 -14.29
C SER A 251 -10.04 -18.38 -14.07
N VAL A 252 -10.42 -17.96 -12.88
CA VAL A 252 -10.49 -16.55 -12.51
C VAL A 252 -9.46 -16.23 -11.44
N ASN A 253 -8.74 -15.16 -11.66
CA ASN A 253 -7.75 -14.61 -10.73
C ASN A 253 -8.18 -13.21 -10.28
N VAL A 254 -8.33 -13.03 -8.98
CA VAL A 254 -8.60 -11.73 -8.34
C VAL A 254 -7.33 -11.24 -7.68
N SER A 255 -6.89 -10.04 -8.00
CA SER A 255 -5.73 -9.38 -7.37
C SER A 255 -6.17 -8.05 -6.77
N LEU A 256 -5.99 -7.88 -5.46
CA LEU A 256 -6.44 -6.71 -4.71
C LEU A 256 -5.27 -6.09 -3.94
N ASN A 257 -5.15 -4.75 -4.01
CA ASN A 257 -4.20 -3.98 -3.23
C ASN A 257 -4.80 -3.67 -1.85
N LEU A 258 -4.40 -4.44 -0.85
CA LEU A 258 -4.93 -4.32 0.51
C LEU A 258 -4.56 -3.00 1.18
N ASP A 259 -3.42 -2.42 0.84
CA ASP A 259 -2.97 -1.14 1.42
C ASP A 259 -3.84 0.00 0.91
N LEU A 260 -4.12 0.08 -0.40
CA LEU A 260 -5.02 1.09 -0.96
C LEU A 260 -6.46 0.92 -0.45
N LEU A 261 -6.92 -0.31 -0.34
CA LEU A 261 -8.23 -0.60 0.25
C LEU A 261 -8.27 -0.18 1.73
N ALA A 262 -7.20 -0.38 2.49
CA ALA A 262 -7.15 0.09 3.88
C ALA A 262 -7.17 1.62 3.98
N LEU A 263 -6.50 2.33 3.07
CA LEU A 263 -6.59 3.79 2.99
C LEU A 263 -8.03 4.24 2.74
N LEU A 264 -8.73 3.57 1.82
CA LEU A 264 -10.10 3.89 1.45
C LEU A 264 -11.07 3.58 2.60
N LEU A 265 -11.08 2.33 3.07
CA LEU A 265 -12.06 1.82 4.03
C LEU A 265 -11.96 2.47 5.41
N PHE A 266 -10.79 2.95 5.80
CA PHE A 266 -10.56 3.61 7.10
C PHE A 266 -10.24 5.10 6.96
N SER A 267 -10.41 5.69 5.78
CA SER A 267 -10.13 7.11 5.49
C SER A 267 -8.74 7.54 5.97
N LEU A 268 -7.73 6.71 5.70
CA LEU A 268 -6.35 7.02 6.08
C LEU A 268 -5.79 8.08 5.13
N PRO A 269 -5.23 9.18 5.65
CA PRO A 269 -4.75 10.28 4.81
C PRO A 269 -3.43 9.99 4.11
N ASP A 270 -2.70 8.95 4.52
CA ASP A 270 -1.34 8.67 4.05
C ASP A 270 -0.98 7.21 4.28
N TRP A 271 -0.50 6.52 3.24
CA TRP A 271 -0.09 5.12 3.30
C TRP A 271 1.05 4.84 4.30
N ARG A 272 1.88 5.84 4.61
CA ARG A 272 2.95 5.71 5.60
C ARG A 272 2.43 5.39 7.00
N LEU A 273 1.16 5.69 7.28
CA LEU A 273 0.49 5.29 8.51
C LEU A 273 0.43 3.77 8.66
N LEU A 274 0.23 3.04 7.56
CA LEU A 274 0.22 1.57 7.57
C LEU A 274 1.56 0.99 8.03
N TRP A 275 2.66 1.71 7.79
CA TRP A 275 4.02 1.26 8.14
C TRP A 275 4.54 1.86 9.46
N THR A 276 3.72 2.65 10.16
CA THR A 276 4.13 3.28 11.43
C THR A 276 4.18 2.28 12.59
N HIS A 277 5.05 2.56 13.55
CA HIS A 277 5.11 1.87 14.85
C HIS A 277 4.35 2.64 15.93
N ASP A 278 3.72 3.75 15.59
CA ASP A 278 3.05 4.62 16.55
C ASP A 278 1.87 3.92 17.21
N GLN A 279 1.97 3.76 18.51
CA GLN A 279 0.94 3.09 19.29
C GLN A 279 -0.39 3.85 19.31
N ARG A 280 -0.38 5.17 19.05
CA ARG A 280 -1.61 5.96 18.94
C ARG A 280 -2.42 5.55 17.72
N PHE A 281 -1.73 5.23 16.61
CA PHE A 281 -2.35 4.68 15.41
C PHE A 281 -2.85 3.26 15.67
N LEU A 282 -1.98 2.36 16.09
CA LEU A 282 -2.31 0.94 16.25
C LEU A 282 -3.42 0.69 17.28
N LYS A 283 -3.51 1.50 18.33
CA LYS A 283 -4.57 1.41 19.33
C LYS A 283 -5.96 1.69 18.77
N GLN A 284 -6.09 2.47 17.70
CA GLN A 284 -7.39 2.77 17.09
C GLN A 284 -8.02 1.52 16.46
N PHE A 285 -7.19 0.56 16.04
CA PHE A 285 -7.63 -0.68 15.38
C PHE A 285 -7.76 -1.88 16.33
N ARG A 286 -7.33 -1.76 17.59
CA ARG A 286 -7.48 -2.84 18.59
C ARG A 286 -8.93 -3.30 18.82
N PRO A 287 -9.93 -2.40 18.83
CA PRO A 287 -11.34 -2.80 18.94
C PRO A 287 -11.90 -3.50 17.69
N ARG A 288 -11.09 -3.69 16.63
CA ARG A 288 -11.50 -4.19 15.32
C ARG A 288 -12.68 -3.39 14.74
N PRO A 289 -12.48 -2.10 14.48
CA PRO A 289 -13.55 -1.28 13.95
C PRO A 289 -14.01 -1.80 12.58
N PRO A 290 -15.32 -1.73 12.29
CA PRO A 290 -15.82 -2.11 10.98
C PRO A 290 -15.29 -1.17 9.89
N PRO A 291 -15.18 -1.65 8.63
CA PRO A 291 -14.92 -0.80 7.48
C PRO A 291 -15.88 0.41 7.44
N GLY A 292 -15.37 1.57 7.02
CA GLY A 292 -16.11 2.84 7.09
C GLY A 292 -15.88 3.63 8.37
N THR A 293 -15.21 3.07 9.38
CA THR A 293 -14.83 3.82 10.58
C THR A 293 -13.59 4.68 10.28
N PRO A 294 -13.69 6.01 10.23
CA PRO A 294 -12.56 6.87 9.88
C PRO A 294 -11.50 6.86 10.97
N CYS A 295 -10.23 6.76 10.55
CA CYS A 295 -9.10 6.90 11.44
C CYS A 295 -9.02 8.33 11.99
N GLN A 296 -8.79 8.46 13.30
CA GLN A 296 -8.56 9.76 13.90
C GLN A 296 -7.22 10.34 13.43
N PRO A 297 -7.17 11.63 13.09
CA PRO A 297 -5.97 12.27 12.59
C PRO A 297 -4.76 12.08 13.50
N LEU A 298 -3.65 11.67 12.91
CA LEU A 298 -2.39 11.42 13.58
C LEU A 298 -1.25 11.94 12.71
N SER A 299 -0.38 12.76 13.29
CA SER A 299 0.82 13.18 12.59
C SER A 299 1.90 12.11 12.66
N LEU A 300 2.42 11.74 11.48
CA LEU A 300 3.60 10.87 11.34
C LEU A 300 4.92 11.57 11.65
N PHE A 301 4.92 12.90 11.65
CA PHE A 301 6.12 13.71 11.78
C PHE A 301 6.29 14.13 13.23
N PRO A 302 7.36 13.64 13.89
CA PRO A 302 7.42 13.59 15.34
C PRO A 302 7.73 14.93 16.00
N GLU A 303 8.45 15.81 15.36
CA GLU A 303 8.93 17.00 16.05
C GLU A 303 8.15 18.27 15.68
N PRO A 304 7.35 18.79 16.62
CA PRO A 304 6.72 20.07 16.42
C PRO A 304 7.78 21.18 16.44
N ILE A 305 7.69 22.09 15.49
CA ILE A 305 8.53 23.27 15.42
C ILE A 305 7.92 24.31 16.34
N ARG A 306 8.74 24.97 17.18
CA ARG A 306 8.29 25.97 18.14
C ARG A 306 8.94 27.30 17.83
N PHE A 307 8.10 28.34 17.76
CA PHE A 307 8.55 29.73 17.68
C PHE A 307 7.83 30.55 18.74
N ASP A 308 8.54 31.51 19.29
CA ASP A 308 7.99 32.49 20.22
C ASP A 308 7.76 33.84 19.50
N ILE A 309 6.61 34.43 19.76
CA ILE A 309 6.31 35.78 19.26
C ILE A 309 6.00 36.69 20.43
N SER A 310 6.73 37.81 20.48
CA SER A 310 6.56 38.82 21.50
C SER A 310 6.19 40.17 20.86
N PHE A 311 5.23 40.83 21.44
CA PHE A 311 4.77 42.12 20.93
C PHE A 311 4.17 43.00 22.02
N TRP A 312 4.19 44.31 21.79
CA TRP A 312 3.45 45.29 22.57
C TRP A 312 2.05 45.41 22.01
N THR A 313 1.04 45.44 22.90
CA THR A 313 -0.36 45.59 22.49
C THR A 313 -0.64 47.00 21.97
N GLY A 314 -1.40 47.04 20.87
CA GLY A 314 -1.97 48.29 20.38
C GLY A 314 -3.37 48.55 20.97
N PRO A 315 -3.99 49.67 20.62
CA PRO A 315 -5.31 50.05 21.14
C PRO A 315 -6.44 49.13 20.64
N THR A 316 -6.20 48.38 19.59
CA THR A 316 -7.17 47.47 18.99
C THR A 316 -6.92 45.99 19.37
N TRP A 317 -6.13 45.76 20.41
CA TRP A 317 -5.78 44.41 20.85
C TRP A 317 -7.03 43.62 21.26
N ASP A 318 -7.17 42.43 20.66
CA ASP A 318 -8.19 41.43 21.01
C ASP A 318 -7.61 40.04 20.85
N GLU A 319 -7.61 39.26 21.92
CA GLU A 319 -7.05 37.91 21.93
C GLU A 319 -7.76 36.95 20.97
N LYS A 320 -9.08 37.14 20.75
CA LYS A 320 -9.83 36.33 19.78
C LYS A 320 -9.37 36.59 18.35
N GLN A 321 -9.08 37.84 18.01
CA GLN A 321 -8.55 38.20 16.70
C GLN A 321 -7.07 37.73 16.54
N PHE A 322 -6.28 37.73 17.61
CA PHE A 322 -4.96 37.11 17.61
C PHE A 322 -5.04 35.61 17.25
N HIS A 323 -5.91 34.84 17.90
CA HIS A 323 -6.09 33.43 17.58
C HIS A 323 -6.65 33.20 16.16
N ALA A 324 -7.46 34.11 15.64
CA ALA A 324 -7.93 34.06 14.26
C ALA A 324 -6.78 34.29 13.28
N ALA A 325 -5.94 35.28 13.52
CA ALA A 325 -4.74 35.56 12.73
C ALA A 325 -3.76 34.38 12.74
N VAL A 326 -3.56 33.73 13.90
CA VAL A 326 -2.72 32.53 14.02
C VAL A 326 -3.25 31.40 13.11
N ARG A 327 -4.54 31.11 13.13
CA ARG A 327 -5.14 30.08 12.26
C ARG A 327 -5.01 30.42 10.78
N GLU A 328 -5.23 31.66 10.42
CA GLU A 328 -5.13 32.15 9.04
C GLU A 328 -3.70 32.04 8.52
N ALA A 329 -2.73 32.65 9.22
CA ALA A 329 -1.32 32.65 8.82
C ALA A 329 -0.71 31.26 8.73
N SER A 330 -1.12 30.36 9.61
CA SER A 330 -0.56 29.01 9.69
C SER A 330 -1.28 27.97 8.82
N HIS A 331 -2.36 28.35 8.14
CA HIS A 331 -3.23 27.41 7.42
C HIS A 331 -3.63 26.18 8.28
N GLY A 332 -3.87 26.41 9.59
CA GLY A 332 -4.21 25.36 10.54
C GLY A 332 -3.03 24.51 11.04
N SER A 333 -1.80 24.84 10.67
CA SER A 333 -0.60 24.11 11.12
C SER A 333 -0.18 24.41 12.56
N VAL A 334 -0.72 25.45 13.22
CA VAL A 334 -0.47 25.70 14.63
C VAL A 334 -1.41 24.87 15.48
N LYS A 335 -0.85 23.93 16.24
CA LYS A 335 -1.57 23.01 17.12
C LYS A 335 -1.81 23.55 18.52
N LEU A 336 -0.86 24.35 19.02
CA LEU A 336 -0.88 24.87 20.37
C LEU A 336 -0.36 26.30 20.38
N VAL A 337 -1.10 27.17 21.04
CA VAL A 337 -0.70 28.55 21.41
C VAL A 337 -0.62 28.61 22.93
N LYS A 338 0.53 28.94 23.48
CA LYS A 338 0.74 29.03 24.91
C LYS A 338 1.27 30.41 25.27
N LEU A 339 0.57 31.12 26.14
CA LEU A 339 1.11 32.34 26.76
C LEU A 339 2.30 31.95 27.64
N ILE A 340 3.45 32.56 27.38
CA ILE A 340 4.72 32.29 28.10
C ILE A 340 4.97 33.39 29.12
N ASP A 341 4.76 34.65 28.71
CA ASP A 341 5.06 35.79 29.55
C ASP A 341 4.12 36.98 29.28
N THR A 342 3.88 37.75 30.29
CA THR A 342 3.14 39.04 30.23
C THR A 342 3.86 40.10 31.01
N PHE A 343 4.16 41.22 30.37
CA PHE A 343 4.84 42.33 30.99
C PHE A 343 4.05 43.65 30.78
N SER A 344 3.71 44.34 31.84
CA SER A 344 3.08 45.67 31.78
C SER A 344 4.11 46.73 32.07
N HIS A 345 4.26 47.68 31.11
CA HIS A 345 5.19 48.80 31.27
C HIS A 345 4.66 49.81 32.30
N PRO A 346 5.42 50.14 33.35
CA PRO A 346 4.90 50.98 34.44
C PRO A 346 4.53 52.40 33.98
N ASP A 347 5.27 52.96 33.01
CA ASP A 347 5.11 54.37 32.61
C ASP A 347 4.30 54.56 31.32
N LEU A 348 4.18 53.53 30.48
CA LEU A 348 3.57 53.65 29.15
C LEU A 348 2.15 53.08 29.05
N SER A 349 1.61 52.52 30.13
CA SER A 349 0.31 51.85 30.13
C SER A 349 0.18 50.83 28.99
N GLN A 350 1.27 50.23 28.52
CA GLN A 350 1.31 49.22 27.49
C GLN A 350 1.62 47.86 28.09
N THR A 351 1.00 46.83 27.55
CA THR A 351 1.26 45.43 27.94
C THR A 351 1.95 44.72 26.79
N SER A 352 2.99 43.99 27.12
CA SER A 352 3.66 43.05 26.17
C SER A 352 3.25 41.63 26.49
N TYR A 353 2.93 40.91 25.45
CA TYR A 353 2.67 39.45 25.52
C TYR A 353 3.76 38.70 24.79
N CYS A 354 4.10 37.51 25.33
CA CYS A 354 4.95 36.52 24.68
C CYS A 354 4.20 35.22 24.56
N TYR A 355 3.92 34.77 23.34
CA TYR A 355 3.26 33.52 23.07
C TYR A 355 4.20 32.52 22.39
N ARG A 356 4.16 31.27 22.82
CA ARG A 356 4.81 30.15 22.14
C ARG A 356 3.81 29.46 21.21
N LEU A 357 4.17 29.37 19.94
CA LEU A 357 3.41 28.71 18.88
C LEU A 357 4.06 27.38 18.55
N THR A 358 3.26 26.30 18.58
CA THR A 358 3.71 24.96 18.21
C THR A 358 3.13 24.59 16.85
N TYR A 359 3.98 24.58 15.84
CA TYR A 359 3.64 24.21 14.46
C TYR A 359 3.75 22.70 14.28
N HIS A 360 2.71 22.07 13.74
CA HIS A 360 2.64 20.63 13.55
C HIS A 360 1.58 20.27 12.50
N SER A 361 1.94 19.51 11.50
CA SER A 361 0.98 19.03 10.49
C SER A 361 0.56 17.59 10.74
N HIS A 362 -0.69 17.27 10.41
CA HIS A 362 -1.23 15.90 10.45
C HIS A 362 -1.20 15.21 9.10
N THR A 363 -0.99 15.97 8.02
CA THR A 363 -1.14 15.47 6.65
C THR A 363 0.18 15.39 5.87
N HIS A 364 1.18 16.18 6.26
CA HIS A 364 2.48 16.22 5.57
C HIS A 364 3.61 16.63 6.51
N ALA A 365 4.84 16.39 6.07
CA ALA A 365 6.02 16.89 6.78
C ALA A 365 6.08 18.43 6.69
N LEU A 366 6.07 19.07 7.85
CA LEU A 366 6.28 20.51 7.93
C LEU A 366 7.78 20.79 8.07
N SER A 367 8.37 21.46 7.09
CA SER A 367 9.77 21.88 7.17
C SER A 367 9.93 23.11 8.06
N HIS A 368 11.13 23.27 8.64
CA HIS A 368 11.47 24.48 9.41
C HIS A 368 11.26 25.76 8.60
N THR A 369 11.62 25.73 7.31
CA THR A 369 11.45 26.88 6.40
C THR A 369 9.98 27.24 6.20
N GLN A 370 9.10 26.25 6.03
CA GLN A 370 7.66 26.47 5.90
C GLN A 370 7.07 27.04 7.19
N ALA A 371 7.43 26.47 8.36
CA ALA A 371 6.96 26.97 9.65
C ALA A 371 7.43 28.42 9.90
N LEU A 372 8.68 28.74 9.55
CA LEU A 372 9.20 30.09 9.63
C LEU A 372 8.47 31.07 8.69
N HIS A 373 8.10 30.60 7.49
CA HIS A 373 7.31 31.41 6.56
C HIS A 373 5.94 31.75 7.15
N PHE A 374 5.24 30.78 7.71
CA PHE A 374 3.96 31.00 8.39
C PHE A 374 4.10 31.95 9.59
N HIS A 375 5.20 31.84 10.34
CA HIS A 375 5.47 32.71 11.47
C HIS A 375 5.66 34.18 11.03
N LYS A 376 6.41 34.42 9.96
CA LYS A 376 6.57 35.77 9.37
C LYS A 376 5.27 36.34 8.80
N GLN A 377 4.44 35.50 8.21
CA GLN A 377 3.09 35.92 7.79
C GLN A 377 2.23 36.34 8.98
N LEU A 378 2.33 35.62 10.10
CA LEU A 378 1.64 35.99 11.33
C LEU A 378 2.12 37.34 11.87
N GLU A 379 3.42 37.58 11.93
CA GLU A 379 4.01 38.88 12.36
C GLU A 379 3.42 40.02 11.52
N SER A 380 3.36 39.85 10.20
CA SER A 380 2.80 40.85 9.29
C SER A 380 1.28 41.07 9.53
N LEU A 381 0.52 40.00 9.71
CA LEU A 381 -0.91 40.10 9.99
C LEU A 381 -1.21 40.78 11.34
N LEU A 382 -0.43 40.48 12.36
CA LEU A 382 -0.61 41.09 13.69
C LEU A 382 -0.30 42.59 13.65
N SER A 383 0.79 42.98 12.99
CA SER A 383 1.16 44.39 12.86
C SER A 383 0.11 45.17 12.07
N SER A 384 -0.43 44.60 10.97
CA SER A 384 -1.38 45.30 10.10
C SER A 384 -2.80 45.36 10.65
N ARG A 385 -3.29 44.28 11.31
CA ARG A 385 -4.70 44.20 11.76
C ARG A 385 -4.89 44.61 13.21
N LEU A 386 -3.95 44.29 14.08
CA LEU A 386 -4.07 44.53 15.53
C LEU A 386 -3.23 45.71 16.01
N ASN A 387 -2.52 46.38 15.10
CA ASN A 387 -1.65 47.50 15.41
C ASN A 387 -0.67 47.20 16.57
N VAL A 388 -0.19 45.96 16.64
CA VAL A 388 0.82 45.57 17.62
C VAL A 388 2.22 45.85 17.12
N THR A 389 3.13 46.12 18.04
CA THR A 389 4.56 46.31 17.72
C THR A 389 5.30 45.03 18.08
N ILE A 390 5.79 44.30 17.07
CA ILE A 390 6.61 43.09 17.26
C ILE A 390 7.93 43.44 17.94
N ARG A 391 8.38 42.56 18.82
CA ARG A 391 9.57 42.72 19.64
C ARG A 391 10.69 41.81 19.24
#